data_245add0efede9fb18c8c92529814e276
#
_entry.id   245add0efede9fb18c8c92529814e276
#
_cell.length_a   1.000
_cell.length_b   1.000
_cell.length_c   1.000
_cell.angle_alpha   90.00
_cell.angle_beta   90.00
_cell.angle_gamma   90.00
#
_symmetry.space_group_name_H-M   'P 1'
#
loop_
_entity.id
_entity.type
_entity.pdbx_description
1 polymer ?
#
loop_
_entity_poly.entity_id
_entity_poly.type
_entity_poly.pdbx_seq_one_letter_code
_entity_poly.pdbx_strand_id
1 'polypeptide(L)'
;AKSLLCAAPKAGVLGYDGSCPSCRQVDAGTHPDLFVYAGTVKIGVAGGGFHESEEMTARDLVHQMSLRSYAGGWRVVILGDVDFATHEAANALLKFLEEPPAQVLVILTSDAPDRLLETIRSRMVEVRFGAVATPDVDAFLRARGIAADQARSAAELAQGDLTRALAIVEGGEFADLRRETITWLEDALRGRAAEAVWVTRENLNSVLREIKRLLRDWLILRLGAGSERALIADETTRLSAWPRRDASAVLSAIAAAGEAQSIAATNVPPAYVMDWLRVQLA
;
A
#
# COMPACT_ATOMS: atom_id res chain seq x y z
N ALA A 1 8.38 -7.93 -13.80
CA ALA A 1 8.74 -6.92 -14.81
C ALA A 1 10.13 -7.17 -15.39
N LYS A 2 11.21 -7.09 -14.60
CA LYS A 2 12.60 -7.22 -15.09
C LYS A 2 12.83 -8.41 -16.01
N SER A 3 12.33 -9.60 -15.67
CA SER A 3 12.52 -10.82 -16.47
C SER A 3 11.94 -10.72 -17.88
N LEU A 4 10.81 -10.02 -18.03
CA LEU A 4 10.16 -9.83 -19.32
C LEU A 4 10.74 -8.68 -20.14
N LEU A 5 11.28 -7.67 -19.49
CA LEU A 5 11.83 -6.47 -20.10
C LEU A 5 13.34 -6.54 -20.31
N CYS A 6 14.00 -7.60 -19.84
CA CYS A 6 15.45 -7.76 -19.95
C CYS A 6 15.87 -8.01 -21.41
N ALA A 7 16.78 -7.20 -21.93
CA ALA A 7 17.33 -7.35 -23.28
C ALA A 7 18.30 -8.56 -23.41
N ALA A 8 18.80 -9.08 -22.27
CA ALA A 8 19.72 -10.20 -22.21
C ALA A 8 19.28 -11.21 -21.13
N PRO A 9 18.14 -11.91 -21.33
CA PRO A 9 17.60 -12.81 -20.33
C PRO A 9 18.57 -13.97 -20.07
N LYS A 10 18.78 -14.28 -18.77
CA LYS A 10 19.60 -15.41 -18.33
C LYS A 10 18.71 -16.61 -18.00
N ALA A 11 19.23 -17.81 -18.19
CA ALA A 11 18.57 -19.02 -17.71
C ALA A 11 18.51 -19.00 -16.18
N GLY A 12 17.33 -19.19 -15.60
CA GLY A 12 17.08 -19.21 -14.15
C GLY A 12 15.69 -18.77 -13.77
N VAL A 13 15.33 -18.91 -12.50
CA VAL A 13 13.97 -18.61 -12.00
C VAL A 13 13.57 -17.15 -12.24
N LEU A 14 14.51 -16.21 -12.10
CA LEU A 14 14.25 -14.79 -12.33
C LEU A 14 14.63 -14.31 -13.73
N GLY A 15 15.44 -15.05 -14.48
CA GLY A 15 15.69 -14.90 -15.91
C GLY A 15 16.15 -13.52 -16.40
N TYR A 16 16.77 -12.67 -15.58
CA TYR A 16 17.24 -11.36 -15.99
C TYR A 16 18.74 -11.15 -15.72
N ASP A 17 19.37 -10.27 -16.52
CA ASP A 17 20.80 -9.98 -16.42
C ASP A 17 21.16 -9.09 -15.22
N GLY A 18 20.32 -8.11 -14.90
CA GLY A 18 20.53 -7.14 -13.83
C GLY A 18 21.44 -5.96 -14.21
N SER A 19 22.27 -6.10 -15.25
CA SER A 19 23.28 -5.11 -15.65
C SER A 19 23.06 -4.51 -17.05
N CYS A 20 22.20 -5.11 -17.87
CA CYS A 20 21.91 -4.61 -19.20
C CYS A 20 21.17 -3.23 -19.16
N PRO A 21 21.16 -2.47 -20.26
CA PRO A 21 20.49 -1.16 -20.32
C PRO A 21 19.03 -1.23 -19.89
N SER A 22 18.25 -2.20 -20.37
CA SER A 22 16.85 -2.40 -19.97
C SER A 22 16.71 -2.63 -18.45
N CYS A 23 17.54 -3.48 -17.84
CA CYS A 23 17.50 -3.73 -16.40
C CYS A 23 17.77 -2.45 -15.60
N ARG A 24 18.75 -1.64 -16.03
CA ARG A 24 19.05 -0.36 -15.40
C ARG A 24 17.90 0.64 -15.54
N GLN A 25 17.25 0.70 -16.70
CA GLN A 25 16.08 1.54 -16.91
C GLN A 25 14.88 1.10 -16.06
N VAL A 26 14.67 -0.21 -15.91
CA VAL A 26 13.64 -0.74 -15.00
C VAL A 26 13.92 -0.33 -13.55
N ASP A 27 15.18 -0.43 -13.09
CA ASP A 27 15.55 -0.02 -11.74
C ASP A 27 15.42 1.49 -11.50
N ALA A 28 15.68 2.27 -12.54
CA ALA A 28 15.52 3.72 -12.52
C ALA A 28 14.05 4.18 -12.73
N GLY A 29 13.11 3.26 -12.99
CA GLY A 29 11.72 3.60 -13.30
C GLY A 29 11.51 4.31 -14.66
N THR A 30 12.50 4.25 -15.56
CA THR A 30 12.52 5.00 -16.83
C THR A 30 12.38 4.11 -18.07
N HIS A 31 12.07 2.82 -17.89
CA HIS A 31 11.90 1.91 -19.02
C HIS A 31 10.63 2.23 -19.81
N PRO A 32 10.70 2.45 -21.14
CA PRO A 32 9.57 2.94 -21.93
C PRO A 32 8.38 1.97 -22.03
N ASP A 33 8.59 0.68 -21.79
CA ASP A 33 7.56 -0.36 -21.79
C ASP A 33 7.20 -0.84 -20.36
N LEU A 34 7.59 -0.09 -19.32
CA LEU A 34 7.18 -0.32 -17.92
C LEU A 34 6.35 0.85 -17.43
N PHE A 35 5.14 0.58 -17.02
CA PHE A 35 4.20 1.55 -16.48
C PHE A 35 3.85 1.16 -15.05
N VAL A 36 4.18 2.01 -14.09
CA VAL A 36 3.92 1.78 -12.67
C VAL A 36 3.06 2.92 -12.15
N TYR A 37 1.87 2.58 -11.71
CA TYR A 37 0.93 3.52 -11.10
C TYR A 37 0.64 3.03 -9.69
N ALA A 38 1.03 3.82 -8.71
CA ALA A 38 0.69 3.61 -7.31
C ALA A 38 -0.35 4.64 -6.89
N GLY A 39 -1.35 4.20 -6.12
CA GLY A 39 -2.44 5.07 -5.67
C GLY A 39 -3.69 4.99 -6.55
N THR A 40 -4.66 5.85 -6.24
CA THR A 40 -5.99 5.82 -6.85
C THR A 40 -5.93 6.09 -8.35
N VAL A 41 -6.20 5.07 -9.16
CA VAL A 41 -6.43 5.26 -10.60
C VAL A 41 -7.77 5.96 -10.77
N LYS A 42 -7.75 7.26 -10.96
CA LYS A 42 -8.96 8.03 -11.26
C LYS A 42 -9.29 7.93 -12.74
N ILE A 43 -10.55 7.66 -13.02
CA ILE A 43 -11.09 7.89 -14.36
C ILE A 43 -11.62 9.31 -14.40
N GLY A 44 -10.89 10.19 -15.07
CA GLY A 44 -11.40 11.48 -15.46
C GLY A 44 -12.45 11.33 -16.56
N VAL A 45 -13.56 12.07 -16.45
CA VAL A 45 -14.49 12.31 -17.55
C VAL A 45 -13.72 13.06 -18.64
N ALA A 46 -13.90 12.65 -19.91
CA ALA A 46 -13.26 13.21 -21.07
C ALA A 46 -13.28 14.75 -21.11
N GLY A 47 -12.10 15.35 -21.11
CA GLY A 47 -11.93 16.78 -21.29
C GLY A 47 -10.48 17.10 -21.58
N GLY A 48 -10.17 17.23 -22.85
CA GLY A 48 -8.93 17.43 -23.53
C GLY A 48 -7.82 18.21 -22.85
N GLY A 49 -6.60 17.85 -23.20
CA GLY A 49 -5.39 18.60 -22.99
C GLY A 49 -4.36 17.82 -22.18
N PHE A 50 -3.24 17.57 -22.78
CA PHE A 50 -2.02 17.16 -22.10
C PHE A 50 -1.62 18.27 -21.12
N HIS A 51 -1.99 18.13 -19.89
CA HIS A 51 -1.45 18.91 -18.79
C HIS A 51 -0.88 17.96 -17.74
N GLU A 52 0.31 18.31 -17.28
CA GLU A 52 1.10 17.71 -16.20
C GLU A 52 0.34 17.64 -14.87
N SER A 53 -0.70 16.84 -14.80
CA SER A 53 -1.29 16.40 -13.56
C SER A 53 -1.24 14.88 -13.55
N GLU A 54 -0.70 14.32 -12.50
CA GLU A 54 -0.43 12.90 -12.22
C GLU A 54 -1.66 11.98 -12.22
N GLU A 55 -2.73 12.33 -12.90
CA GLU A 55 -3.99 11.59 -12.95
C GLU A 55 -4.14 10.89 -14.31
N MET A 56 -3.46 9.74 -14.47
CA MET A 56 -3.75 8.87 -15.60
C MET A 56 -5.13 8.24 -15.43
N THR A 57 -5.95 8.32 -16.47
CA THR A 57 -7.24 7.65 -16.50
C THR A 57 -7.08 6.19 -16.95
N ALA A 58 -8.03 5.33 -16.57
CA ALA A 58 -8.01 3.94 -17.10
C ALA A 58 -8.14 3.89 -18.63
N ARG A 59 -8.76 4.90 -19.26
CA ARG A 59 -8.83 5.00 -20.73
C ARG A 59 -7.47 5.34 -21.32
N ASP A 60 -6.71 6.24 -20.72
CA ASP A 60 -5.36 6.59 -21.17
C ASP A 60 -4.44 5.38 -21.05
N LEU A 61 -4.56 4.63 -19.96
CA LEU A 61 -3.85 3.38 -19.77
C LEU A 61 -4.16 2.38 -20.87
N VAL A 62 -5.45 2.12 -21.16
CA VAL A 62 -5.89 1.20 -22.23
C VAL A 62 -5.37 1.68 -23.57
N HIS A 63 -5.44 2.98 -23.86
CA HIS A 63 -4.90 3.56 -25.09
C HIS A 63 -3.38 3.35 -25.20
N GLN A 64 -2.64 3.68 -24.15
CA GLN A 64 -1.18 3.47 -24.12
C GLN A 64 -0.83 1.99 -24.33
N MET A 65 -1.56 1.08 -23.70
CA MET A 65 -1.31 -0.35 -23.83
C MET A 65 -1.70 -0.92 -25.20
N SER A 66 -2.55 -0.26 -25.96
CA SER A 66 -2.87 -0.65 -27.34
C SER A 66 -1.81 -0.26 -28.36
N LEU A 67 -0.89 0.66 -28.02
CA LEU A 67 0.24 1.03 -28.87
C LEU A 67 1.26 -0.12 -28.97
N ARG A 68 2.17 -0.08 -29.91
CA ARG A 68 3.26 -1.05 -30.04
C ARG A 68 4.32 -0.85 -28.96
N SER A 69 4.94 -1.95 -28.48
CA SER A 69 6.11 -1.86 -27.60
C SER A 69 7.22 -1.05 -28.24
N TYR A 70 7.85 -0.18 -27.47
CA TYR A 70 8.98 0.64 -27.92
C TYR A 70 10.23 -0.22 -28.12
N ALA A 71 10.48 -1.17 -27.23
CA ALA A 71 11.61 -2.10 -27.29
C ALA A 71 11.33 -3.36 -28.12
N GLY A 72 10.14 -3.49 -28.72
CA GLY A 72 9.75 -4.63 -29.57
C GLY A 72 9.46 -5.92 -28.81
N GLY A 73 9.25 -5.86 -27.48
CA GLY A 73 9.00 -7.00 -26.61
C GLY A 73 7.74 -6.87 -25.77
N TRP A 74 7.80 -7.35 -24.53
CA TRP A 74 6.73 -7.24 -23.57
C TRP A 74 6.54 -5.80 -23.08
N ARG A 75 5.29 -5.48 -22.73
CA ARG A 75 4.91 -4.29 -21.99
C ARG A 75 4.35 -4.72 -20.65
N VAL A 76 4.75 -4.06 -19.60
CA VAL A 76 4.34 -4.40 -18.24
C VAL A 76 3.66 -3.20 -17.60
N VAL A 77 2.46 -3.43 -17.10
CA VAL A 77 1.68 -2.46 -16.32
C VAL A 77 1.55 -2.97 -14.90
N ILE A 78 1.87 -2.14 -13.95
CA ILE A 78 1.68 -2.40 -12.51
C ILE A 78 0.73 -1.33 -11.98
N LEU A 79 -0.44 -1.74 -11.52
CA LEU A 79 -1.41 -0.86 -10.86
C LEU A 79 -1.43 -1.21 -9.37
N GLY A 80 -0.98 -0.28 -8.56
CA GLY A 80 -1.00 -0.41 -7.11
C GLY A 80 -2.35 0.01 -6.51
N ASP A 81 -2.69 -0.58 -5.37
CA ASP A 81 -3.84 -0.20 -4.54
C ASP A 81 -5.18 -0.14 -5.32
N VAL A 82 -5.42 -1.13 -6.19
CA VAL A 82 -6.60 -1.16 -7.08
C VAL A 82 -7.92 -1.36 -6.34
N ASP A 83 -7.90 -1.71 -5.05
CA ASP A 83 -9.08 -1.74 -4.17
C ASP A 83 -9.68 -0.35 -3.90
N PHE A 84 -8.95 0.72 -4.21
CA PHE A 84 -9.44 2.10 -4.18
C PHE A 84 -9.91 2.62 -5.54
N ALA A 85 -9.85 1.81 -6.60
CA ALA A 85 -10.34 2.20 -7.90
C ALA A 85 -11.86 2.46 -7.87
N THR A 86 -12.31 3.52 -8.56
CA THR A 86 -13.75 3.75 -8.71
C THR A 86 -14.39 2.66 -9.54
N HIS A 87 -15.71 2.45 -9.39
CA HIS A 87 -16.46 1.50 -10.22
C HIS A 87 -16.33 1.79 -11.72
N GLU A 88 -16.23 3.04 -12.09
CA GLU A 88 -16.05 3.48 -13.49
C GLU A 88 -14.64 3.11 -14.00
N ALA A 89 -13.60 3.28 -13.15
CA ALA A 89 -12.23 2.86 -13.43
C ALA A 89 -12.17 1.36 -13.66
N ALA A 90 -12.73 0.62 -12.75
CA ALA A 90 -12.78 -0.83 -12.82
C ALA A 90 -13.48 -1.31 -14.08
N ASN A 91 -14.65 -0.74 -14.42
CA ASN A 91 -15.41 -1.09 -15.61
C ASN A 91 -14.67 -0.75 -16.92
N ALA A 92 -13.94 0.37 -16.97
CA ALA A 92 -13.16 0.72 -18.16
C ALA A 92 -12.00 -0.26 -18.41
N LEU A 93 -11.47 -0.87 -17.36
CA LEU A 93 -10.42 -1.89 -17.47
C LEU A 93 -10.96 -3.27 -17.88
N LEU A 94 -12.24 -3.56 -17.68
CA LEU A 94 -12.79 -4.91 -17.92
C LEU A 94 -12.50 -5.41 -19.33
N LYS A 95 -12.81 -4.61 -20.35
CA LYS A 95 -12.59 -5.01 -21.76
C LYS A 95 -11.11 -5.28 -22.04
N PHE A 96 -10.24 -4.49 -21.45
CA PHE A 96 -8.79 -4.65 -21.61
C PHE A 96 -8.27 -5.90 -20.89
N LEU A 97 -8.86 -6.25 -19.72
CA LEU A 97 -8.52 -7.46 -18.98
C LEU A 97 -9.10 -8.73 -19.61
N GLU A 98 -10.22 -8.62 -20.34
CA GLU A 98 -10.82 -9.73 -21.10
C GLU A 98 -9.97 -10.13 -22.31
N GLU A 99 -9.53 -9.12 -23.06
CA GLU A 99 -8.78 -9.31 -24.31
C GLU A 99 -7.51 -8.44 -24.31
N PRO A 100 -6.52 -8.76 -23.45
CA PRO A 100 -5.30 -7.99 -23.40
C PRO A 100 -4.53 -8.11 -24.73
N PRO A 101 -3.93 -7.02 -25.22
CA PRO A 101 -3.09 -7.08 -26.40
C PRO A 101 -1.94 -8.10 -26.24
N ALA A 102 -1.44 -8.63 -27.33
CA ALA A 102 -0.31 -9.57 -27.30
C ALA A 102 0.91 -8.93 -26.62
N GLN A 103 1.63 -9.72 -25.83
CA GLN A 103 2.83 -9.28 -25.08
C GLN A 103 2.57 -8.15 -24.08
N VAL A 104 1.38 -8.06 -23.51
CA VAL A 104 1.07 -7.18 -22.39
C VAL A 104 0.87 -8.01 -21.12
N LEU A 105 1.56 -7.65 -20.04
CA LEU A 105 1.35 -8.20 -18.70
C LEU A 105 0.78 -7.10 -17.80
N VAL A 106 -0.36 -7.39 -17.20
CA VAL A 106 -1.00 -6.51 -16.19
C VAL A 106 -0.82 -7.13 -14.81
N ILE A 107 -0.27 -6.36 -13.89
CA ILE A 107 -0.12 -6.74 -12.47
C ILE A 107 -0.96 -5.76 -11.66
N LEU A 108 -1.93 -6.29 -10.93
CA LEU A 108 -2.74 -5.52 -9.97
C LEU A 108 -2.28 -5.87 -8.56
N THR A 109 -2.12 -4.88 -7.70
CA THR A 109 -1.87 -5.13 -6.27
C THR A 109 -3.02 -4.59 -5.44
N SER A 110 -3.37 -5.28 -4.36
CA SER A 110 -4.42 -4.90 -3.42
C SER A 110 -4.14 -5.47 -2.04
N ASP A 111 -4.39 -4.68 -1.01
CA ASP A 111 -4.40 -5.13 0.39
C ASP A 111 -5.78 -5.67 0.81
N ALA A 112 -6.82 -5.45 0.00
CA ALA A 112 -8.19 -5.84 0.27
C ALA A 112 -8.87 -6.44 -0.99
N PRO A 113 -8.46 -7.64 -1.45
CA PRO A 113 -8.95 -8.22 -2.70
C PRO A 113 -10.47 -8.46 -2.71
N ASP A 114 -11.10 -8.56 -1.55
CA ASP A 114 -12.56 -8.72 -1.43
C ASP A 114 -13.32 -7.43 -1.77
N ARG A 115 -12.65 -6.28 -1.87
CA ARG A 115 -13.22 -5.02 -2.34
C ARG A 115 -13.22 -4.88 -3.86
N LEU A 116 -12.40 -5.68 -4.54
CA LEU A 116 -12.37 -5.67 -5.99
C LEU A 116 -13.67 -6.25 -6.56
N LEU A 117 -14.10 -5.67 -7.67
CA LEU A 117 -15.23 -6.24 -8.41
C LEU A 117 -14.94 -7.70 -8.77
N GLU A 118 -15.89 -8.57 -8.55
CA GLU A 118 -15.79 -9.99 -8.88
C GLU A 118 -15.47 -10.20 -10.37
N THR A 119 -15.97 -9.30 -11.21
CA THR A 119 -15.68 -9.28 -12.65
C THR A 119 -14.20 -9.06 -12.97
N ILE A 120 -13.45 -8.32 -12.16
CA ILE A 120 -11.99 -8.18 -12.28
C ILE A 120 -11.31 -9.44 -11.74
N ARG A 121 -11.68 -9.87 -10.52
CA ARG A 121 -11.07 -11.03 -9.87
C ARG A 121 -11.17 -12.31 -10.72
N SER A 122 -12.30 -12.52 -11.36
CA SER A 122 -12.52 -13.71 -12.21
C SER A 122 -11.64 -13.78 -13.45
N ARG A 123 -10.99 -12.67 -13.83
CA ARG A 123 -10.10 -12.56 -15.01
C ARG A 123 -8.63 -12.51 -14.65
N MET A 124 -8.32 -12.53 -13.36
CA MET A 124 -6.95 -12.43 -12.86
C MET A 124 -6.50 -13.73 -12.20
N VAL A 125 -5.20 -13.98 -12.28
CA VAL A 125 -4.57 -15.04 -11.47
C VAL A 125 -4.19 -14.44 -10.13
N GLU A 126 -4.83 -14.88 -9.07
CA GLU A 126 -4.55 -14.40 -7.71
C GLU A 126 -3.26 -15.04 -7.18
N VAL A 127 -2.31 -14.20 -6.77
CA VAL A 127 -1.08 -14.60 -6.08
C VAL A 127 -1.05 -13.92 -4.72
N ARG A 128 -1.15 -14.73 -3.66
CA ARG A 128 -1.17 -14.23 -2.28
C ARG A 128 0.24 -14.10 -1.73
N PHE A 129 0.54 -12.90 -1.23
CA PHE A 129 1.76 -12.61 -0.50
C PHE A 129 1.44 -12.58 1.00
N GLY A 130 2.07 -13.48 1.76
CA GLY A 130 2.02 -13.45 3.22
C GLY A 130 3.13 -12.58 3.82
N ALA A 131 3.15 -12.53 5.15
CA ALA A 131 4.25 -11.92 5.87
C ALA A 131 5.58 -12.62 5.51
N VAL A 132 6.63 -11.83 5.31
CA VAL A 132 7.98 -12.35 5.06
C VAL A 132 8.54 -12.95 6.34
N ALA A 133 9.22 -14.10 6.27
CA ALA A 133 9.80 -14.70 7.45
C ALA A 133 10.84 -13.77 8.10
N THR A 134 10.86 -13.69 9.42
CA THR A 134 11.79 -12.80 10.17
C THR A 134 13.25 -12.96 9.77
N PRO A 135 13.78 -14.19 9.55
CA PRO A 135 15.16 -14.35 9.06
C PRO A 135 15.41 -13.74 7.67
N ASP A 136 14.40 -13.76 6.79
CA ASP A 136 14.54 -13.19 5.44
C ASP A 136 14.49 -11.65 5.50
N VAL A 137 13.68 -11.07 6.41
CA VAL A 137 13.68 -9.63 6.68
C VAL A 137 15.02 -9.18 7.23
N ASP A 138 15.61 -9.92 8.21
CA ASP A 138 16.94 -9.64 8.74
C ASP A 138 18.01 -9.71 7.64
N ALA A 139 18.00 -10.75 6.81
CA ALA A 139 18.92 -10.89 5.70
C ALA A 139 18.79 -9.76 4.68
N PHE A 140 17.58 -9.34 4.37
CA PHE A 140 17.28 -8.22 3.47
C PHE A 140 17.85 -6.89 4.02
N LEU A 141 17.65 -6.60 5.31
CA LEU A 141 18.18 -5.39 5.93
C LEU A 141 19.71 -5.38 5.97
N ARG A 142 20.35 -6.52 6.29
CA ARG A 142 21.80 -6.66 6.27
C ARG A 142 22.38 -6.48 4.86
N ALA A 143 21.71 -7.00 3.84
CA ALA A 143 22.14 -6.81 2.45
C ALA A 143 22.10 -5.32 2.03
N ARG A 144 21.36 -4.48 2.74
CA ARG A 144 21.33 -3.01 2.57
C ARG A 144 22.33 -2.26 3.48
N GLY A 145 23.19 -2.97 4.17
CA GLY A 145 24.25 -2.38 4.99
C GLY A 145 23.82 -2.02 6.41
N ILE A 146 22.63 -2.48 6.87
CA ILE A 146 22.16 -2.24 8.24
C ILE A 146 22.95 -3.14 9.20
N ALA A 147 23.36 -2.58 10.34
CA ALA A 147 24.09 -3.31 11.39
C ALA A 147 23.29 -4.52 11.89
N ALA A 148 23.98 -5.64 12.17
CA ALA A 148 23.35 -6.93 12.46
C ALA A 148 22.32 -6.88 13.61
N ASP A 149 22.64 -6.18 14.69
CA ASP A 149 21.74 -6.09 15.85
C ASP A 149 20.51 -5.23 15.55
N GLN A 150 20.71 -4.13 14.82
CA GLN A 150 19.63 -3.27 14.38
C GLN A 150 18.71 -3.98 13.37
N ALA A 151 19.29 -4.71 12.42
CA ALA A 151 18.55 -5.49 11.43
C ALA A 151 17.68 -6.56 12.09
N ARG A 152 18.24 -7.30 13.07
CA ARG A 152 17.51 -8.33 13.82
C ARG A 152 16.34 -7.73 14.60
N SER A 153 16.59 -6.67 15.37
CA SER A 153 15.54 -6.00 16.16
C SER A 153 14.43 -5.46 15.26
N ALA A 154 14.77 -4.82 14.15
CA ALA A 154 13.80 -4.32 13.19
C ALA A 154 12.99 -5.44 12.52
N ALA A 155 13.62 -6.57 12.20
CA ALA A 155 12.96 -7.73 11.61
C ALA A 155 11.93 -8.35 12.57
N GLU A 156 12.28 -8.47 13.85
CA GLU A 156 11.38 -8.96 14.89
C GLU A 156 10.17 -8.02 15.07
N LEU A 157 10.40 -6.72 15.16
CA LEU A 157 9.35 -5.70 15.34
C LEU A 157 8.48 -5.54 14.09
N ALA A 158 9.02 -5.76 12.90
CA ALA A 158 8.31 -5.61 11.64
C ALA A 158 7.32 -6.76 11.35
N GLN A 159 7.53 -7.93 11.95
CA GLN A 159 6.66 -9.11 11.81
C GLN A 159 6.34 -9.45 10.34
N GLY A 160 7.36 -9.39 9.49
CA GLY A 160 7.27 -9.74 8.08
C GLY A 160 6.81 -8.63 7.13
N ASP A 161 6.60 -7.43 7.64
CA ASP A 161 6.36 -6.23 6.83
C ASP A 161 7.69 -5.53 6.50
N LEU A 162 8.18 -5.70 5.26
CA LEU A 162 9.44 -5.11 4.80
C LEU A 162 9.43 -3.57 4.83
N THR A 163 8.31 -2.95 4.50
CA THR A 163 8.17 -1.48 4.54
C THR A 163 8.33 -0.98 5.96
N ARG A 164 7.69 -1.66 6.91
CA ARG A 164 7.83 -1.36 8.33
C ARG A 164 9.25 -1.60 8.83
N ALA A 165 9.90 -2.70 8.41
CA ALA A 165 11.27 -2.99 8.78
C ALA A 165 12.23 -1.88 8.34
N LEU A 166 12.10 -1.40 7.11
CA LEU A 166 12.87 -0.26 6.58
C LEU A 166 12.60 1.01 7.39
N ALA A 167 11.34 1.30 7.64
CA ALA A 167 10.93 2.48 8.39
C ALA A 167 11.47 2.50 9.83
N ILE A 168 11.55 1.35 10.50
CA ILE A 168 12.15 1.22 11.84
C ILE A 168 13.65 1.54 11.79
N VAL A 169 14.32 1.13 10.73
CA VAL A 169 15.79 1.27 10.60
C VAL A 169 16.21 2.65 10.10
N GLU A 170 15.47 3.19 9.14
CA GLU A 170 15.76 4.49 8.53
C GLU A 170 15.45 5.63 9.49
N GLY A 171 14.48 5.43 10.41
CA GLY A 171 14.04 6.48 11.33
C GLY A 171 13.45 7.68 10.57
N GLY A 172 13.47 8.85 11.17
CA GLY A 172 13.07 10.08 10.49
C GLY A 172 11.57 10.21 10.27
N GLU A 173 11.15 10.71 9.12
CA GLU A 173 9.77 11.11 8.80
C GLU A 173 8.70 10.04 9.12
N PHE A 174 9.02 8.76 8.89
CA PHE A 174 8.09 7.68 9.22
C PHE A 174 7.94 7.46 10.73
N ALA A 175 9.02 7.53 11.48
CA ALA A 175 8.97 7.39 12.94
C ALA A 175 8.21 8.58 13.57
N ASP A 176 8.37 9.77 13.01
CA ASP A 176 7.63 10.96 13.40
C ASP A 176 6.15 10.83 13.07
N LEU A 177 5.83 10.45 11.84
CA LEU A 177 4.46 10.18 11.39
C LEU A 177 3.74 9.16 12.29
N ARG A 178 4.43 8.08 12.62
CA ARG A 178 3.90 7.04 13.51
C ARG A 178 3.65 7.59 14.92
N ARG A 179 4.59 8.35 15.47
CA ARG A 179 4.46 8.95 16.79
C ARG A 179 3.28 9.93 16.84
N GLU A 180 3.12 10.76 15.81
CA GLU A 180 2.00 11.68 15.67
C GLU A 180 0.68 10.93 15.51
N THR A 181 0.64 9.86 14.73
CA THR A 181 -0.54 9.00 14.56
C THR A 181 -0.98 8.38 15.90
N ILE A 182 -0.04 7.83 16.69
CA ILE A 182 -0.34 7.25 17.98
C ILE A 182 -0.89 8.31 18.94
N THR A 183 -0.26 9.48 19.00
CA THR A 183 -0.68 10.58 19.89
C THR A 183 -2.07 11.09 19.50
N TRP A 184 -2.30 11.30 18.20
CA TRP A 184 -3.61 11.71 17.68
C TRP A 184 -4.70 10.70 18.02
N LEU A 185 -4.44 9.41 17.80
CA LEU A 185 -5.40 8.34 18.08
C LEU A 185 -5.70 8.25 19.59
N GLU A 186 -4.71 8.41 20.43
CA GLU A 186 -4.86 8.43 21.88
C GLU A 186 -5.76 9.58 22.34
N ASP A 187 -5.59 10.77 21.79
CA ASP A 187 -6.43 11.93 22.09
C ASP A 187 -7.84 11.76 21.56
N ALA A 188 -8.00 11.25 20.34
CA ALA A 188 -9.32 10.94 19.75
C ALA A 188 -10.10 9.94 20.62
N LEU A 189 -9.46 8.86 21.07
CA LEU A 189 -10.07 7.84 21.94
C LEU A 189 -10.47 8.40 23.31
N ARG A 190 -9.85 9.47 23.78
CA ARG A 190 -10.18 10.18 25.03
C ARG A 190 -11.19 11.33 24.83
N GLY A 191 -11.70 11.50 23.61
CA GLY A 191 -12.63 12.58 23.28
C GLY A 191 -11.98 13.97 23.32
N ARG A 192 -10.66 14.07 23.18
CA ARG A 192 -9.94 15.34 23.13
C ARG A 192 -9.92 15.92 21.71
N ALA A 193 -9.77 17.24 21.62
CA ALA A 193 -9.49 17.87 20.35
C ALA A 193 -8.10 17.43 19.86
N ALA A 194 -8.07 16.86 18.65
CA ALA A 194 -6.85 16.37 18.02
C ALA A 194 -6.85 16.82 16.56
N GLU A 195 -6.02 17.80 16.23
CA GLU A 195 -5.82 18.23 14.85
C GLU A 195 -4.80 17.32 14.16
N ALA A 196 -5.02 17.06 12.88
CA ALA A 196 -4.16 16.19 12.07
C ALA A 196 -3.50 16.98 10.92
N VAL A 197 -2.91 18.13 11.25
CA VAL A 197 -2.27 19.05 10.28
C VAL A 197 -1.09 18.42 9.53
N TRP A 198 -0.47 17.38 10.09
CA TRP A 198 0.61 16.61 9.53
C TRP A 198 0.14 15.57 8.51
N VAL A 199 -1.19 15.35 8.37
CA VAL A 199 -1.73 14.39 7.41
C VAL A 199 -1.93 15.07 6.06
N THR A 200 -1.20 14.59 5.07
CA THR A 200 -1.28 15.02 3.68
C THR A 200 -2.03 13.98 2.85
N ARG A 201 -2.37 14.32 1.60
CA ARG A 201 -2.99 13.34 0.69
C ARG A 201 -2.07 12.14 0.41
N GLU A 202 -0.76 12.36 0.39
CA GLU A 202 0.24 11.33 0.11
C GLU A 202 0.38 10.33 1.25
N ASN A 203 0.31 10.80 2.52
CA ASN A 203 0.51 9.94 3.69
C ASN A 203 -0.80 9.43 4.32
N LEU A 204 -1.97 9.98 3.95
CA LEU A 204 -3.27 9.65 4.56
C LEU A 204 -3.55 8.14 4.61
N ASN A 205 -3.34 7.42 3.51
CA ASN A 205 -3.57 5.97 3.46
C ASN A 205 -2.63 5.21 4.40
N SER A 206 -1.40 5.66 4.54
CA SER A 206 -0.41 5.07 5.46
C SER A 206 -0.80 5.31 6.91
N VAL A 207 -1.27 6.51 7.24
CA VAL A 207 -1.81 6.88 8.55
C VAL A 207 -3.03 6.03 8.92
N LEU A 208 -4.00 5.90 8.02
CA LEU A 208 -5.20 5.10 8.25
C LEU A 208 -4.89 3.60 8.42
N ARG A 209 -3.92 3.07 7.67
CA ARG A 209 -3.43 1.70 7.88
C ARG A 209 -2.79 1.52 9.25
N GLU A 210 -1.98 2.47 9.69
CA GLU A 210 -1.35 2.42 11.02
C GLU A 210 -2.40 2.53 12.14
N ILE A 211 -3.40 3.39 12.01
CA ILE A 211 -4.54 3.47 12.95
C ILE A 211 -5.25 2.11 13.07
N LYS A 212 -5.52 1.43 11.94
CA LYS A 212 -6.15 0.09 11.98
C LYS A 212 -5.29 -0.95 12.68
N ARG A 213 -3.96 -0.92 12.48
CA ARG A 213 -3.02 -1.82 13.17
C ARG A 213 -3.02 -1.55 14.68
N LEU A 214 -2.96 -0.30 15.09
CA LEU A 214 -3.00 0.10 16.50
C LEU A 214 -4.30 -0.35 17.17
N LEU A 215 -5.44 -0.10 16.54
CA LEU A 215 -6.76 -0.52 17.05
C LEU A 215 -6.87 -2.04 17.14
N ARG A 216 -6.35 -2.79 16.16
CA ARG A 216 -6.31 -4.25 16.19
C ARG A 216 -5.48 -4.76 17.36
N ASP A 217 -4.30 -4.22 17.54
CA ASP A 217 -3.39 -4.64 18.63
C ASP A 217 -3.95 -4.29 19.99
N TRP A 218 -4.57 -3.12 20.12
CA TRP A 218 -5.32 -2.76 21.31
C TRP A 218 -6.44 -3.76 21.60
N LEU A 219 -7.20 -4.21 20.59
CA LEU A 219 -8.22 -5.25 20.75
C LEU A 219 -7.61 -6.57 21.23
N ILE A 220 -6.48 -7.01 20.65
CA ILE A 220 -5.78 -8.25 21.06
C ILE A 220 -5.37 -8.18 22.52
N LEU A 221 -4.77 -7.07 22.95
CA LEU A 221 -4.38 -6.85 24.35
C LEU A 221 -5.59 -6.83 25.29
N ARG A 222 -6.70 -6.23 24.85
CA ARG A 222 -7.96 -6.20 25.63
C ARG A 222 -8.58 -7.57 25.81
N LEU A 223 -8.46 -8.44 24.82
CA LEU A 223 -8.96 -9.83 24.88
C LEU A 223 -8.04 -10.78 25.66
N GLY A 224 -6.88 -10.29 26.16
CA GLY A 224 -5.92 -11.11 26.90
C GLY A 224 -5.23 -12.17 26.03
N ALA A 225 -5.16 -11.96 24.71
CA ALA A 225 -4.61 -12.95 23.77
C ALA A 225 -3.07 -12.99 23.72
N GLY A 226 -2.39 -12.28 24.65
CA GLY A 226 -0.95 -12.22 24.74
C GLY A 226 -0.30 -11.15 23.85
N SER A 227 0.75 -10.52 24.35
CA SER A 227 1.48 -9.47 23.61
C SER A 227 2.25 -10.01 22.41
N GLU A 228 2.54 -11.31 22.38
CA GLU A 228 3.20 -12.00 21.26
C GLU A 228 2.37 -12.01 19.97
N ARG A 229 1.06 -11.73 20.06
CA ARG A 229 0.16 -11.61 18.91
C ARG A 229 -0.02 -10.18 18.41
N ALA A 230 0.51 -9.20 19.15
CA ALA A 230 0.47 -7.81 18.74
C ALA A 230 1.49 -7.57 17.62
N LEU A 231 1.07 -6.86 16.56
CA LEU A 231 1.96 -6.44 15.47
C LEU A 231 2.89 -5.30 15.87
N ILE A 232 2.54 -4.57 16.94
CA ILE A 232 3.24 -3.38 17.41
C ILE A 232 3.76 -3.66 18.83
N ALA A 233 4.70 -4.60 18.93
CA ALA A 233 5.23 -5.08 20.21
C ALA A 233 5.87 -3.96 21.06
N ASP A 234 6.48 -2.98 20.43
CA ASP A 234 7.14 -1.81 21.05
C ASP A 234 6.15 -0.83 21.71
N GLU A 235 4.88 -0.83 21.33
CA GLU A 235 3.84 0.06 21.88
C GLU A 235 2.87 -0.63 22.84
N THR A 236 3.06 -1.90 23.16
CA THR A 236 2.11 -2.68 23.97
C THR A 236 1.84 -2.05 25.33
N THR A 237 2.87 -1.48 25.99
CA THR A 237 2.72 -0.78 27.25
C THR A 237 1.82 0.45 27.11
N ARG A 238 2.01 1.24 26.06
CA ARG A 238 1.22 2.44 25.77
C ARG A 238 -0.22 2.09 25.42
N LEU A 239 -0.44 1.08 24.55
CA LEU A 239 -1.76 0.60 24.18
C LEU A 239 -2.54 0.05 25.39
N SER A 240 -1.87 -0.59 26.32
CA SER A 240 -2.50 -1.11 27.56
C SER A 240 -3.00 0.01 28.47
N ALA A 241 -2.45 1.21 28.37
CA ALA A 241 -2.86 2.40 29.13
C ALA A 241 -4.01 3.18 28.47
N TRP A 242 -4.47 2.76 27.29
CA TRP A 242 -5.58 3.40 26.60
C TRP A 242 -6.92 3.20 27.33
N PRO A 243 -7.94 4.05 27.05
CA PRO A 243 -9.23 3.97 27.72
C PRO A 243 -9.85 2.58 27.69
N ARG A 244 -10.47 2.16 28.77
CA ARG A 244 -11.15 0.86 28.81
C ARG A 244 -12.44 0.94 27.99
N ARG A 245 -12.49 0.25 26.86
CA ARG A 245 -13.69 0.06 26.04
C ARG A 245 -13.97 -1.43 25.88
N ASP A 246 -15.19 -1.80 25.63
CA ASP A 246 -15.53 -3.20 25.31
C ASP A 246 -15.05 -3.58 23.91
N ALA A 247 -15.01 -4.88 23.63
CA ALA A 247 -14.51 -5.37 22.33
C ALA A 247 -15.36 -4.90 21.15
N SER A 248 -16.67 -4.70 21.37
CA SER A 248 -17.59 -4.25 20.33
C SER A 248 -17.29 -2.79 19.91
N ALA A 249 -17.01 -1.92 20.89
CA ALA A 249 -16.61 -0.54 20.61
C ALA A 249 -15.28 -0.46 19.85
N VAL A 250 -14.31 -1.33 20.19
CA VAL A 250 -13.03 -1.37 19.44
C VAL A 250 -13.23 -1.90 18.03
N LEU A 251 -14.09 -2.91 17.83
CA LEU A 251 -14.44 -3.39 16.49
C LEU A 251 -15.14 -2.32 15.66
N SER A 252 -16.03 -1.53 16.26
CA SER A 252 -16.64 -0.37 15.59
C SER A 252 -15.61 0.68 15.19
N ALA A 253 -14.62 0.95 16.04
CA ALA A 253 -13.51 1.84 15.71
C ALA A 253 -12.66 1.33 14.53
N ILE A 254 -12.40 0.02 14.47
CA ILE A 254 -11.70 -0.61 13.33
C ILE A 254 -12.52 -0.49 12.04
N ALA A 255 -13.84 -0.71 12.12
CA ALA A 255 -14.75 -0.54 10.99
C ALA A 255 -14.76 0.92 10.50
N ALA A 256 -14.85 1.89 11.42
CA ALA A 256 -14.78 3.32 11.09
C ALA A 256 -13.45 3.70 10.40
N ALA A 257 -12.33 3.15 10.87
CA ALA A 257 -11.04 3.37 10.19
C ALA A 257 -11.01 2.76 8.77
N GLY A 258 -11.73 1.65 8.55
CA GLY A 258 -11.93 1.07 7.23
C GLY A 258 -12.80 1.94 6.32
N GLU A 259 -13.85 2.55 6.87
CA GLU A 259 -14.71 3.50 6.15
C GLU A 259 -13.96 4.79 5.81
N ALA A 260 -13.14 5.30 6.73
CA ALA A 260 -12.25 6.43 6.49
C ALA A 260 -11.32 6.18 5.27
N GLN A 261 -10.81 4.96 5.09
CA GLN A 261 -10.04 4.61 3.90
C GLN A 261 -10.87 4.69 2.61
N SER A 262 -12.16 4.31 2.67
CA SER A 262 -13.06 4.45 1.53
C SER A 262 -13.35 5.92 1.20
N ILE A 263 -13.53 6.76 2.22
CA ILE A 263 -13.69 8.21 2.06
C ILE A 263 -12.40 8.84 1.51
N ALA A 264 -11.24 8.40 1.99
CA ALA A 264 -9.93 8.87 1.51
C ALA A 264 -9.68 8.61 0.02
N ALA A 265 -10.32 7.56 -0.54
CA ALA A 265 -10.29 7.27 -1.97
C ALA A 265 -11.09 8.28 -2.82
N THR A 266 -11.90 9.12 -2.19
CA THR A 266 -12.65 10.20 -2.84
C THR A 266 -11.85 11.50 -2.83
N ASN A 267 -12.43 12.60 -3.41
CA ASN A 267 -11.75 13.89 -3.45
C ASN A 267 -11.94 14.73 -2.17
N VAL A 268 -12.15 14.08 -1.03
CA VAL A 268 -12.30 14.75 0.27
C VAL A 268 -10.92 15.14 0.82
N PRO A 269 -10.73 16.37 1.34
CA PRO A 269 -9.48 16.78 1.96
C PRO A 269 -9.11 15.90 3.16
N PRO A 270 -7.83 15.57 3.38
CA PRO A 270 -7.36 14.72 4.48
C PRO A 270 -7.86 15.15 5.86
N ALA A 271 -7.87 16.44 6.14
CA ALA A 271 -8.34 16.98 7.42
C ALA A 271 -9.79 16.55 7.73
N TYR A 272 -10.68 16.60 6.73
CA TYR A 272 -12.07 16.16 6.93
C TYR A 272 -12.20 14.65 7.16
N VAL A 273 -11.37 13.84 6.51
CA VAL A 273 -11.33 12.39 6.74
C VAL A 273 -10.92 12.10 8.18
N MET A 274 -9.88 12.79 8.67
CA MET A 274 -9.39 12.62 10.04
C MET A 274 -10.37 13.16 11.07
N ASP A 275 -11.02 14.29 10.83
CA ASP A 275 -12.05 14.84 11.71
C ASP A 275 -13.28 13.92 11.79
N TRP A 276 -13.72 13.41 10.64
CA TRP A 276 -14.82 12.44 10.60
C TRP A 276 -14.44 11.19 11.42
N LEU A 277 -13.25 10.63 11.20
CA LEU A 277 -12.79 9.47 11.97
C LEU A 277 -12.71 9.76 13.45
N ARG A 278 -12.22 10.93 13.86
CA ARG A 278 -12.15 11.36 15.26
C ARG A 278 -13.53 11.32 15.93
N VAL A 279 -14.56 11.81 15.24
CA VAL A 279 -15.95 11.78 15.75
C VAL A 279 -16.45 10.35 15.93
N GLN A 280 -16.09 9.42 15.03
CA GLN A 280 -16.47 8.00 15.14
C GLN A 280 -15.71 7.27 16.27
N LEU A 281 -14.54 7.77 16.66
CA LEU A 281 -13.70 7.20 17.70
C LEU A 281 -14.03 7.73 19.10
N ALA A 282 -14.70 8.87 19.23
CA ALA A 282 -15.09 9.47 20.52
C ALA A 282 -16.24 8.70 21.18
#